data_4615790859af2c38ec14762a2d7fb354
#
_entry.id   4615790859af2c38ec14762a2d7fb354
#
_cell.length_a   1.000
_cell.length_b   1.000
_cell.length_c   1.000
_cell.angle_alpha   90.00
_cell.angle_beta   90.00
_cell.angle_gamma   90.00
#
_symmetry.space_group_name_H-M   'P 1'
#
loop_
_entity.id
_entity.type
_entity.pdbx_description
1 polymer ?
#
loop_
_entity_poly.entity_id
_entity_poly.type
_entity_poly.pdbx_seq_one_letter_code
_entity_poly.pdbx_strand_id
1 'polypeptide(L)'
;THLCDRRPIEERPASVDARNRFGDWEIDTVIPNKGDPCVMLTAVERKSRYLLAALIEDRKSSSIRKKLIRLLHSAHTKPLTITSDNGTEFAEHKTVAHALKCDFFFANPYHP
;
A
#
# COMPACT_ATOMS: atom_id res chain seq x y z
N THR A 1 0.01 -16.46 -2.49
CA THR A 1 -1.34 -16.00 -2.28
C THR A 1 -2.13 -16.00 -3.56
N HIS A 2 -3.40 -15.94 -3.41
CA HIS A 2 -4.30 -16.00 -4.54
C HIS A 2 -4.95 -14.66 -4.76
N LEU A 3 -5.06 -14.27 -6.05
CA LEU A 3 -5.70 -13.01 -6.40
C LEU A 3 -7.17 -12.94 -5.94
N CYS A 4 -7.82 -14.11 -5.79
CA CYS A 4 -9.21 -14.14 -5.33
C CYS A 4 -9.38 -13.65 -3.90
N ASP A 5 -8.29 -13.60 -3.11
CA ASP A 5 -8.33 -13.07 -1.75
C ASP A 5 -8.21 -11.55 -1.70
N ARG A 6 -7.95 -10.93 -2.84
CA ARG A 6 -7.66 -9.50 -2.90
C ARG A 6 -8.90 -8.73 -3.35
N ARG A 7 -9.24 -7.71 -2.59
CA ARG A 7 -10.38 -6.85 -2.93
C ARG A 7 -9.99 -5.92 -4.08
N PRO A 8 -10.71 -5.97 -5.21
CA PRO A 8 -10.38 -5.12 -6.34
C PRO A 8 -10.72 -3.65 -6.09
N ILE A 9 -10.05 -2.78 -6.85
CA ILE A 9 -10.25 -1.33 -6.71
C ILE A 9 -11.71 -0.92 -6.97
N GLU A 10 -12.45 -1.72 -7.74
CA GLU A 10 -13.86 -1.45 -8.00
C GLU A 10 -14.72 -1.49 -6.73
N GLU A 11 -14.26 -2.22 -5.71
CA GLU A 11 -14.96 -2.27 -4.41
C GLU A 11 -14.61 -1.09 -3.50
N ARG A 12 -13.66 -0.27 -3.93
CA ARG A 12 -13.20 0.85 -3.11
C ARG A 12 -14.28 1.93 -3.04
N PRO A 13 -14.55 2.49 -1.84
CA PRO A 13 -15.58 3.51 -1.72
C PRO A 13 -15.33 4.72 -2.62
N ALA A 14 -16.39 5.28 -3.16
CA ALA A 14 -16.31 6.46 -4.02
C ALA A 14 -15.66 7.65 -3.31
N SER A 15 -15.75 7.71 -1.98
CA SER A 15 -15.12 8.77 -1.19
C SER A 15 -13.60 8.80 -1.37
N VAL A 16 -12.99 7.67 -1.71
CA VAL A 16 -11.54 7.64 -1.96
C VAL A 16 -11.22 8.39 -3.26
N ASP A 17 -12.03 8.17 -4.30
CA ASP A 17 -11.83 8.85 -5.58
C ASP A 17 -12.05 10.35 -5.47
N ALA A 18 -12.93 10.78 -4.58
CA ALA A 18 -13.23 12.20 -4.38
C ALA A 18 -12.08 12.98 -3.76
N ARG A 19 -11.14 12.30 -3.10
CA ARG A 19 -9.97 12.92 -2.46
C ARG A 19 -10.36 14.04 -1.50
N ASN A 20 -11.48 13.86 -0.79
CA ASN A 20 -11.99 14.91 0.10
C ASN A 20 -11.83 14.58 1.58
N ARG A 21 -11.14 13.46 1.89
CA ARG A 21 -10.89 13.06 3.28
C ARG A 21 -9.44 12.60 3.41
N PHE A 22 -8.88 12.73 4.62
CA PHE A 22 -7.55 12.21 4.92
C PHE A 22 -7.63 10.73 5.28
N GLY A 23 -6.57 9.99 4.97
CA GLY A 23 -6.45 8.59 5.37
C GLY A 23 -6.52 7.59 4.23
N ASP A 24 -6.67 8.04 3.00
CA ASP A 24 -6.67 7.15 1.84
C ASP A 24 -5.28 7.18 1.20
N TRP A 25 -4.58 6.03 1.24
CA TRP A 25 -3.18 5.94 0.83
C TRP A 25 -3.02 5.07 -0.40
N GLU A 26 -2.08 5.47 -1.26
CA GLU A 26 -1.64 4.65 -2.38
C GLU A 26 -0.20 4.25 -2.13
N ILE A 27 0.08 2.97 -2.20
CA ILE A 27 1.43 2.45 -1.94
C ILE A 27 2.00 1.83 -3.19
N ASP A 28 3.31 1.94 -3.32
CA ASP A 28 4.03 1.42 -4.47
C ASP A 28 5.43 1.03 -4.03
N THR A 29 6.09 0.22 -4.85
CA THR A 29 7.48 -0.12 -4.64
C THR A 29 8.28 0.27 -5.86
N VAL A 30 9.46 0.82 -5.63
CA VAL A 30 10.36 1.25 -6.69
C VAL A 30 11.72 0.59 -6.46
N ILE A 31 12.34 0.11 -7.52
CA ILE A 31 13.67 -0.48 -7.46
C ILE A 31 14.66 0.64 -7.74
N PRO A 32 15.42 1.11 -6.72
CA PRO A 32 16.30 2.27 -6.92
C PRO A 32 17.50 1.95 -7.81
N ASN A 33 18.01 0.72 -7.73
CA ASN A 33 19.17 0.31 -8.53
C ASN A 33 18.95 -1.07 -9.10
N LYS A 34 19.12 -1.22 -10.40
CA LYS A 34 19.00 -2.49 -11.07
C LYS A 34 20.05 -3.47 -10.50
N GLY A 35 19.60 -4.68 -10.17
CA GLY A 35 20.47 -5.70 -9.60
C GLY A 35 20.65 -5.64 -8.10
N ASP A 36 20.18 -4.58 -7.47
CA ASP A 36 20.21 -4.44 -6.03
C ASP A 36 18.96 -5.10 -5.42
N PRO A 37 19.09 -5.85 -4.32
CA PRO A 37 17.90 -6.42 -3.67
C PRO A 37 17.04 -5.38 -2.97
N CYS A 38 17.55 -4.19 -2.74
CA CYS A 38 16.79 -3.14 -2.06
C CYS A 38 15.58 -2.68 -2.87
N VAL A 39 14.54 -2.28 -2.15
CA VAL A 39 13.34 -1.71 -2.76
C VAL A 39 12.92 -0.51 -1.94
N MET A 40 12.42 0.52 -2.60
CA MET A 40 11.85 1.67 -1.91
C MET A 40 10.34 1.54 -1.87
N LEU A 41 9.79 1.58 -0.67
CA LEU A 41 8.36 1.58 -0.46
C LEU A 41 7.90 3.03 -0.35
N THR A 42 6.92 3.41 -1.15
CA THR A 42 6.34 4.75 -1.09
C THR A 42 4.88 4.67 -0.71
N ALA A 43 4.42 5.67 0.02
CA ALA A 43 3.03 5.80 0.42
C ALA A 43 2.61 7.25 0.23
N VAL A 44 1.60 7.48 -0.60
CA VAL A 44 1.10 8.83 -0.88
C VAL A 44 -0.33 8.93 -0.37
N GLU A 45 -0.56 9.93 0.46
CA GLU A 45 -1.90 10.22 0.97
C GLU A 45 -2.65 11.02 -0.10
N ARG A 46 -3.84 10.56 -0.45
CA ARG A 46 -4.53 11.04 -1.67
C ARG A 46 -5.01 12.49 -1.58
N LYS A 47 -5.46 12.94 -0.42
CA LYS A 47 -5.96 14.31 -0.30
C LYS A 47 -4.83 15.32 -0.20
N SER A 48 -3.89 15.08 0.70
CA SER A 48 -2.79 16.02 0.97
C SER A 48 -1.65 15.91 -0.02
N ARG A 49 -1.53 14.76 -0.71
CA ARG A 49 -0.38 14.41 -1.55
C ARG A 49 0.88 14.18 -0.72
N TYR A 50 0.74 14.05 0.59
CA TYR A 50 1.87 13.81 1.48
C TYR A 50 2.52 12.47 1.14
N LEU A 51 3.84 12.47 1.04
CA LEU A 51 4.61 11.29 0.66
C LEU A 51 5.42 10.80 1.86
N LEU A 52 5.27 9.51 2.15
CA LEU A 52 6.15 8.78 3.05
C LEU A 52 6.93 7.77 2.23
N ALA A 53 8.20 7.57 2.57
CA ALA A 53 9.03 6.61 1.86
C ALA A 53 9.98 5.92 2.82
N ALA A 54 10.30 4.66 2.53
CA ALA A 54 11.23 3.88 3.34
C ALA A 54 11.98 2.90 2.45
N LEU A 55 13.28 2.75 2.72
CA LEU A 55 14.10 1.78 2.01
C LEU A 55 14.02 0.45 2.74
N ILE A 56 13.86 -0.62 1.97
CA ILE A 56 13.77 -1.98 2.48
C ILE A 56 14.90 -2.78 1.83
N GLU A 57 15.63 -3.54 2.63
CA GLU A 57 16.84 -4.22 2.16
C GLU A 57 16.55 -5.42 1.26
N ASP A 58 15.34 -5.96 1.31
CA ASP A 58 14.95 -7.09 0.49
C ASP A 58 13.52 -6.92 -0.02
N ARG A 59 13.06 -7.84 -0.86
CA ARG A 59 11.73 -7.76 -1.48
C ARG A 59 10.75 -8.78 -0.92
N LYS A 60 11.05 -9.35 0.24
CA LYS A 60 10.15 -10.32 0.85
C LYS A 60 8.87 -9.65 1.29
N SER A 61 7.75 -10.34 1.10
CA SER A 61 6.45 -9.81 1.51
C SER A 61 6.39 -9.53 3.02
N SER A 62 7.13 -10.32 3.82
CA SER A 62 7.19 -10.07 5.27
C SER A 62 7.91 -8.77 5.60
N SER A 63 8.95 -8.44 4.85
CA SER A 63 9.68 -7.18 5.05
C SER A 63 8.83 -6.00 4.63
N ILE A 64 8.13 -6.13 3.50
CA ILE A 64 7.20 -5.10 3.02
C ILE A 64 6.11 -4.87 4.06
N ARG A 65 5.50 -5.96 4.56
CA ARG A 65 4.45 -5.88 5.58
C ARG A 65 4.92 -5.09 6.81
N LYS A 66 6.06 -5.48 7.36
CA LYS A 66 6.58 -4.84 8.57
C LYS A 66 6.82 -3.35 8.36
N LYS A 67 7.46 -3.01 7.25
CA LYS A 67 7.80 -1.61 6.98
C LYS A 67 6.56 -0.77 6.71
N LEU A 68 5.60 -1.33 5.96
CA LEU A 68 4.37 -0.62 5.63
C LEU A 68 3.56 -0.30 6.89
N ILE A 69 3.41 -1.28 7.79
CA ILE A 69 2.70 -1.05 9.04
C ILE A 69 3.39 0.06 9.84
N ARG A 70 4.70 -0.03 9.98
CA ARG A 70 5.46 0.99 10.73
C ARG A 70 5.33 2.37 10.10
N LEU A 71 5.43 2.42 8.77
CA LEU A 71 5.40 3.67 8.04
C LEU A 71 4.06 4.38 8.23
N LEU A 72 2.96 3.65 8.07
CA LEU A 72 1.63 4.24 8.19
C LEU A 72 1.24 4.51 9.64
N HIS A 73 1.79 3.76 10.60
CA HIS A 73 1.61 4.09 12.01
C HIS A 73 2.24 5.44 12.37
N SER A 74 3.30 5.83 11.65
CA SER A 74 3.96 7.11 11.92
C SER A 74 3.20 8.30 11.34
N ALA A 75 2.21 8.06 10.49
CA ALA A 75 1.43 9.12 9.89
C ALA A 75 0.53 9.80 10.94
N HIS A 76 0.33 11.09 10.78
CA HIS A 76 -0.50 11.86 11.70
C HIS A 76 -1.98 11.51 11.60
N THR A 77 -2.39 10.93 10.49
CA THR A 77 -3.78 10.58 10.21
C THR A 77 -3.93 9.06 10.19
N LYS A 78 -4.97 8.55 10.85
CA LYS A 78 -5.27 7.13 10.80
C LYS A 78 -5.54 6.70 9.37
N PRO A 79 -4.86 5.65 8.86
CA PRO A 79 -5.17 5.14 7.53
C PRO A 79 -6.58 4.53 7.50
N LEU A 80 -7.34 4.90 6.49
CA LEU A 80 -8.69 4.38 6.26
C LEU A 80 -8.68 3.32 5.16
N THR A 81 -7.95 3.60 4.08
CA THR A 81 -7.77 2.63 2.99
C THR A 81 -6.35 2.64 2.48
N ILE A 82 -5.95 1.52 1.93
CA ILE A 82 -4.69 1.36 1.22
C ILE A 82 -5.01 0.79 -0.15
N THR A 83 -4.41 1.33 -1.19
CA THR A 83 -4.53 0.79 -2.54
C THR A 83 -3.12 0.53 -3.09
N SER A 84 -2.92 -0.65 -3.67
CA SER A 84 -1.65 -1.02 -4.31
C SER A 84 -1.90 -1.74 -5.62
N ASP A 85 -0.83 -2.04 -6.35
CA ASP A 85 -0.92 -2.94 -7.49
C ASP A 85 -1.00 -4.39 -7.00
N ASN A 86 -1.12 -5.34 -7.92
CA ASN A 86 -1.27 -6.76 -7.62
C ASN A 86 0.07 -7.50 -7.49
N GLY A 87 1.16 -6.80 -7.14
CA GLY A 87 2.45 -7.43 -6.97
C GLY A 87 2.47 -8.47 -5.86
N THR A 88 3.37 -9.44 -6.00
CA THR A 88 3.53 -10.50 -5.00
C THR A 88 4.09 -9.98 -3.69
N GLU A 89 4.75 -8.82 -3.70
CA GLU A 89 5.28 -8.20 -2.49
C GLU A 89 4.18 -7.82 -1.50
N PHE A 90 2.93 -7.73 -1.95
CA PHE A 90 1.79 -7.41 -1.09
C PHE A 90 0.98 -8.64 -0.70
N ALA A 91 1.61 -9.81 -0.70
CA ALA A 91 0.93 -11.06 -0.34
C ALA A 91 0.38 -11.04 1.10
N GLU A 92 1.01 -10.26 2.00
CA GLU A 92 0.57 -10.22 3.40
C GLU A 92 -0.35 -9.03 3.69
N HIS A 93 -1.11 -8.62 2.69
CA HIS A 93 -2.01 -7.47 2.81
C HIS A 93 -3.06 -7.61 3.90
N LYS A 94 -3.54 -8.84 4.16
CA LYS A 94 -4.54 -9.07 5.21
C LYS A 94 -3.98 -8.75 6.59
N THR A 95 -2.71 -9.09 6.83
CA THR A 95 -2.06 -8.77 8.09
C THR A 95 -1.91 -7.26 8.24
N VAL A 96 -1.55 -6.56 7.14
CA VAL A 96 -1.45 -5.10 7.15
C VAL A 96 -2.80 -4.47 7.47
N ALA A 97 -3.84 -4.90 6.77
CA ALA A 97 -5.19 -4.37 6.97
C ALA A 97 -5.65 -4.56 8.41
N HIS A 98 -5.40 -5.75 8.96
CA HIS A 98 -5.79 -6.05 10.33
C HIS A 98 -5.02 -5.19 11.34
N ALA A 99 -3.71 -5.08 11.15
CA ALA A 99 -2.85 -4.33 12.08
C ALA A 99 -3.20 -2.84 12.09
N LEU A 100 -3.54 -2.29 10.94
CA LEU A 100 -3.87 -0.86 10.79
C LEU A 100 -5.37 -0.58 10.90
N LYS A 101 -6.19 -1.63 10.97
CA LYS A 101 -7.66 -1.53 11.02
C LYS A 101 -8.19 -0.71 9.86
N CYS A 102 -7.76 -1.05 8.66
CA CYS A 102 -8.15 -0.35 7.44
C CYS A 102 -8.48 -1.36 6.34
N ASP A 103 -9.05 -0.87 5.26
CA ASP A 103 -9.37 -1.70 4.10
C ASP A 103 -8.22 -1.64 3.09
N PHE A 104 -7.93 -2.77 2.44
CA PHE A 104 -6.85 -2.86 1.46
C PHE A 104 -7.44 -3.27 0.10
N PHE A 105 -7.18 -2.45 -0.92
CA PHE A 105 -7.69 -2.67 -2.26
C PHE A 105 -6.54 -2.81 -3.26
N PHE A 106 -6.82 -3.49 -4.36
CA PHE A 106 -5.81 -3.75 -5.38
C PHE A 106 -6.26 -3.21 -6.74
N ALA A 107 -5.36 -2.54 -7.42
CA ALA A 107 -5.60 -2.10 -8.79
C ALA A 107 -5.78 -3.31 -9.70
N ASN A 108 -6.65 -3.15 -10.69
CA ASN A 108 -6.86 -4.21 -11.67
C ASN A 108 -5.57 -4.36 -12.50
N PRO A 109 -5.01 -5.57 -12.62
CA PRO A 109 -3.75 -5.76 -13.35
C PRO A 109 -3.83 -5.40 -14.83
N TYR A 110 -5.05 -5.34 -15.39
CA TYR A 110 -5.24 -5.01 -16.80
C TYR A 110 -5.71 -3.56 -17.04
N HIS A 111 -5.85 -2.79 -15.96
CA HIS A 111 -6.31 -1.40 -16.00
C HIS A 111 -5.51 -0.59 -14.99
N PRO A 112 -4.24 -0.34 -15.31
CA PRO A 112 -3.35 0.39 -14.41
C PRO A 112 -3.79 1.83 -14.15
#